data_7ee83f6ae957b7287467b80d9d7a4e22
#
_entry.id   7ee83f6ae957b7287467b80d9d7a4e22
#
_cell.length_a   1.000
_cell.length_b   1.000
_cell.length_c   1.000
_cell.angle_alpha   90.00
_cell.angle_beta   90.00
_cell.angle_gamma   90.00
#
_symmetry.space_group_name_H-M   'P 1'
#
loop_
_entity.id
_entity.type
_entity.pdbx_description
1 polymer ?
#
loop_
_entity_poly.entity_id
_entity_poly.type
_entity_poly.pdbx_seq_one_letter_code
_entity_poly.pdbx_strand_id
1 'polypeptide(L)'
;MNRKRKYRCWLLVFLALELILMGWLGYRLLDRKIPDQILVDHEDSREVANLLKRPFISFDDAITVSGKDSYKLHCRLLGVIPFKDVKVKNITAKEVYASGDAVGIYMQTKGVLIIDTGEILSESGEMEEPARDIVKPGDYIVAFDQNRIQCKQDLLEDLADLCGESVTLKVRRGKETIPLSLTPVKDEKGNYKLGIWVRDDTQGIGTLTYVDENGGFGALGHGISDVDTGELLSIADGNLYNAQILGIRKGEKGNPGELSGLIRYEADNILGEISENSKNGIFGTVDADQVKNLDLKKIPVGYKQDLKIGPASVLCCTDGEVKEYAAEITRIDMNHEDSNKSFVIQITDKELLEKTGGIVQGMSGSPVLQNGKLFGAVTHVFVQDSTGGYGIFIENMTGNA
;
A
#
# COMPACT_ATOMS: atom_id res chain seq x y z
N MET A 1 -58.73 -0.36 -12.75
CA MET A 1 -58.04 -0.95 -11.58
C MET A 1 -58.10 0.00 -10.38
N ASN A 2 -58.73 -0.41 -9.27
CA ASN A 2 -59.09 0.45 -8.15
C ASN A 2 -57.83 1.10 -7.49
N ARG A 3 -57.87 2.39 -7.18
CA ARG A 3 -56.73 3.16 -6.55
C ARG A 3 -56.10 2.43 -5.35
N LYS A 4 -56.93 1.77 -4.52
CA LYS A 4 -56.50 0.96 -3.36
C LYS A 4 -55.70 -0.27 -3.80
N ARG A 5 -56.01 -0.88 -4.96
CA ARG A 5 -55.26 -2.06 -5.46
C ARG A 5 -53.90 -1.68 -6.01
N LYS A 6 -53.78 -0.53 -6.68
CA LYS A 6 -52.50 0.05 -7.12
C LYS A 6 -51.61 0.39 -5.92
N TYR A 7 -52.16 1.03 -4.90
CA TYR A 7 -51.41 1.37 -3.68
C TYR A 7 -50.90 0.13 -2.95
N ARG A 8 -51.71 -0.93 -2.79
CA ARG A 8 -51.27 -2.21 -2.21
C ARG A 8 -50.18 -2.87 -3.05
N CYS A 9 -50.24 -2.85 -4.36
CA CYS A 9 -49.18 -3.35 -5.24
C CYS A 9 -47.86 -2.56 -5.04
N TRP A 10 -47.93 -1.23 -4.94
CA TRP A 10 -46.76 -0.42 -4.66
C TRP A 10 -46.13 -0.71 -3.28
N LEU A 11 -46.97 -0.88 -2.25
CA LEU A 11 -46.48 -1.27 -0.92
C LEU A 11 -45.79 -2.64 -0.93
N LEU A 12 -46.32 -3.62 -1.66
CA LEU A 12 -45.72 -4.94 -1.79
C LEU A 12 -44.39 -4.87 -2.56
N VAL A 13 -44.31 -4.04 -3.60
CA VAL A 13 -43.06 -3.80 -4.34
C VAL A 13 -42.01 -3.13 -3.44
N PHE A 14 -42.41 -2.11 -2.66
CA PHE A 14 -41.52 -1.46 -1.69
C PHE A 14 -41.01 -2.44 -0.63
N LEU A 15 -41.93 -3.23 -0.03
CA LEU A 15 -41.56 -4.26 0.94
C LEU A 15 -40.59 -5.28 0.33
N ALA A 16 -40.82 -5.72 -0.89
CA ALA A 16 -39.92 -6.65 -1.58
C ALA A 16 -38.53 -6.04 -1.83
N LEU A 17 -38.47 -4.75 -2.22
CA LEU A 17 -37.21 -4.03 -2.39
C LEU A 17 -36.44 -3.89 -1.06
N GLU A 18 -37.14 -3.56 0.04
CA GLU A 18 -36.53 -3.46 1.35
C GLU A 18 -35.97 -4.82 1.81
N LEU A 19 -36.71 -5.93 1.61
CA LEU A 19 -36.26 -7.29 1.94
C LEU A 19 -35.03 -7.70 1.10
N ILE A 20 -35.02 -7.36 -0.19
CA ILE A 20 -33.86 -7.60 -1.06
C ILE A 20 -32.65 -6.80 -0.58
N LEU A 21 -32.85 -5.51 -0.26
CA LEU A 21 -31.79 -4.64 0.24
C LEU A 21 -31.23 -5.13 1.58
N MET A 22 -32.10 -5.51 2.52
CA MET A 22 -31.70 -6.12 3.80
C MET A 22 -30.95 -7.44 3.60
N GLY A 23 -31.43 -8.30 2.69
CA GLY A 23 -30.75 -9.56 2.34
C GLY A 23 -29.36 -9.31 1.74
N TRP A 24 -29.25 -8.35 0.82
CA TRP A 24 -27.99 -7.95 0.22
C TRP A 24 -27.01 -7.35 1.25
N LEU A 25 -27.51 -6.48 2.14
CA LEU A 25 -26.69 -5.88 3.22
C LEU A 25 -26.21 -6.95 4.19
N GLY A 26 -27.09 -7.88 4.59
CA GLY A 26 -26.76 -9.03 5.43
C GLY A 26 -25.72 -9.94 4.78
N TYR A 27 -25.84 -10.22 3.48
CA TYR A 27 -24.86 -10.98 2.71
C TYR A 27 -23.50 -10.27 2.74
N ARG A 28 -23.42 -8.98 2.43
CA ARG A 28 -22.18 -8.18 2.46
C ARG A 28 -21.51 -8.18 3.82
N LEU A 29 -22.31 -8.04 4.91
CA LEU A 29 -21.79 -8.07 6.28
C LEU A 29 -21.20 -9.42 6.68
N LEU A 30 -21.80 -10.51 6.23
CA LEU A 30 -21.30 -11.87 6.47
C LEU A 30 -20.07 -12.18 5.61
N ASP A 31 -20.08 -11.76 4.36
CA ASP A 31 -18.98 -11.96 3.42
C ASP A 31 -17.66 -11.32 3.92
N ARG A 32 -17.73 -10.10 4.47
CA ARG A 32 -16.58 -9.43 5.09
C ARG A 32 -15.99 -10.15 6.31
N LYS A 33 -16.78 -11.01 6.97
CA LYS A 33 -16.35 -11.75 8.18
C LYS A 33 -15.83 -13.15 7.88
N ILE A 34 -16.02 -13.66 6.66
CA ILE A 34 -15.55 -14.97 6.24
C ILE A 34 -14.57 -14.75 5.10
N PRO A 35 -13.28 -15.07 5.30
CA PRO A 35 -12.27 -14.87 4.26
C PRO A 35 -12.51 -15.79 3.07
N ASP A 36 -12.12 -15.35 1.87
CA ASP A 36 -12.14 -16.17 0.66
C ASP A 36 -11.05 -17.24 0.69
N GLN A 37 -9.96 -16.95 1.36
CA GLN A 37 -8.84 -17.85 1.58
C GLN A 37 -8.31 -17.70 3.00
N ILE A 38 -7.88 -18.83 3.58
CA ILE A 38 -7.15 -18.86 4.86
C ILE A 38 -5.89 -19.70 4.72
N LEU A 39 -4.91 -19.34 5.53
CA LEU A 39 -3.62 -20.02 5.65
C LEU A 39 -3.59 -20.74 6.99
N VAL A 40 -3.30 -22.02 7.01
CA VAL A 40 -3.28 -22.84 8.22
C VAL A 40 -2.01 -23.67 8.26
N ASP A 41 -1.51 -23.89 9.45
CA ASP A 41 -0.37 -24.78 9.74
C ASP A 41 -0.83 -26.17 10.21
N HIS A 42 -2.13 -26.47 10.12
CA HIS A 42 -2.73 -27.72 10.57
C HIS A 42 -3.35 -28.49 9.40
N GLU A 43 -3.22 -29.81 9.43
CA GLU A 43 -3.84 -30.70 8.46
C GLU A 43 -5.32 -31.00 8.76
N ASP A 44 -5.81 -30.71 9.98
CA ASP A 44 -7.17 -31.10 10.40
C ASP A 44 -8.22 -30.07 9.97
N SER A 45 -9.00 -30.44 8.95
CA SER A 45 -10.10 -29.65 8.41
C SER A 45 -11.21 -29.30 9.43
N ARG A 46 -11.36 -30.09 10.51
CA ARG A 46 -12.36 -29.85 11.55
C ARG A 46 -11.94 -28.69 12.46
N GLU A 47 -10.65 -28.56 12.77
CA GLU A 47 -10.12 -27.42 13.52
C GLU A 47 -10.29 -26.14 12.70
N VAL A 48 -9.98 -26.19 11.40
CA VAL A 48 -10.18 -25.07 10.49
C VAL A 48 -11.63 -24.62 10.40
N ALA A 49 -12.57 -25.58 10.27
CA ALA A 49 -14.00 -25.29 10.28
C ALA A 49 -14.44 -24.63 11.61
N ASN A 50 -13.86 -25.03 12.74
CA ASN A 50 -14.15 -24.43 14.05
C ASN A 50 -13.63 -22.98 14.16
N LEU A 51 -12.47 -22.66 13.58
CA LEU A 51 -11.93 -21.28 13.54
C LEU A 51 -12.86 -20.34 12.80
N LEU A 52 -13.51 -20.82 11.74
CA LEU A 52 -14.41 -20.04 10.90
C LEU A 52 -15.86 -20.04 11.40
N LYS A 53 -16.18 -20.81 12.44
CA LYS A 53 -17.54 -20.95 12.95
C LYS A 53 -18.12 -19.61 13.37
N ARG A 54 -19.28 -19.28 12.81
CA ARG A 54 -20.05 -18.06 13.13
C ARG A 54 -21.52 -18.43 13.33
N PRO A 55 -22.32 -17.63 14.07
CA PRO A 55 -23.75 -17.84 14.16
C PRO A 55 -24.37 -17.93 12.76
N PHE A 56 -25.22 -18.94 12.57
CA PHE A 56 -25.93 -19.21 11.31
C PHE A 56 -25.08 -19.71 10.13
N ILE A 57 -23.77 -19.94 10.31
CA ILE A 57 -22.88 -20.49 9.29
C ILE A 57 -22.43 -21.88 9.71
N SER A 58 -22.60 -22.83 8.80
CA SER A 58 -22.08 -24.19 8.91
C SER A 58 -21.15 -24.50 7.74
N PHE A 59 -20.27 -25.43 7.96
CA PHE A 59 -19.35 -25.94 6.94
C PHE A 59 -19.70 -27.39 6.65
N ASP A 60 -19.67 -27.77 5.39
CA ASP A 60 -19.84 -29.16 4.99
C ASP A 60 -18.61 -29.97 5.38
N ASP A 61 -18.83 -31.24 5.79
CA ASP A 61 -17.74 -32.20 5.99
C ASP A 61 -17.10 -32.65 4.65
N ALA A 62 -17.73 -32.31 3.52
CA ALA A 62 -17.22 -32.60 2.20
C ALA A 62 -16.13 -31.61 1.79
N ILE A 63 -14.91 -32.10 1.63
CA ILE A 63 -13.74 -31.33 1.22
C ILE A 63 -13.49 -31.59 -0.27
N THR A 64 -13.46 -30.55 -1.06
CA THR A 64 -12.99 -30.62 -2.45
C THR A 64 -11.51 -30.35 -2.50
N VAL A 65 -10.66 -31.34 -2.75
CA VAL A 65 -9.21 -31.17 -2.91
C VAL A 65 -8.94 -30.29 -4.13
N SER A 66 -8.27 -29.18 -3.94
CA SER A 66 -7.98 -28.19 -4.99
C SER A 66 -6.50 -28.15 -5.41
N GLY A 67 -5.68 -29.08 -4.88
CA GLY A 67 -4.24 -29.17 -5.11
C GLY A 67 -3.55 -29.98 -4.03
N LYS A 68 -2.21 -30.12 -4.12
CA LYS A 68 -1.42 -30.95 -3.20
C LYS A 68 -1.49 -30.46 -1.73
N ASP A 69 -1.64 -29.11 -1.56
CA ASP A 69 -1.62 -28.44 -0.25
C ASP A 69 -2.81 -27.50 -0.05
N SER A 70 -3.90 -27.68 -0.80
CA SER A 70 -5.07 -26.82 -0.69
C SER A 70 -6.37 -27.57 -0.91
N TYR A 71 -7.39 -27.17 -0.16
CA TYR A 71 -8.74 -27.69 -0.28
C TYR A 71 -9.79 -26.59 -0.12
N LYS A 72 -11.04 -26.85 -0.47
CA LYS A 72 -12.16 -25.93 -0.32
C LYS A 72 -13.11 -26.42 0.75
N LEU A 73 -13.50 -25.51 1.64
CA LEU A 73 -14.59 -25.70 2.59
C LEU A 73 -15.84 -25.02 2.06
N HIS A 74 -16.93 -25.76 1.93
CA HIS A 74 -18.21 -25.23 1.48
C HIS A 74 -18.98 -24.65 2.67
N CYS A 75 -19.21 -23.34 2.65
CA CYS A 75 -19.99 -22.65 3.66
C CYS A 75 -21.47 -22.61 3.30
N ARG A 76 -22.33 -22.91 4.28
CA ARG A 76 -23.79 -22.81 4.16
C ARG A 76 -24.36 -21.86 5.21
N LEU A 77 -25.31 -21.04 4.78
CA LEU A 77 -26.13 -20.23 5.67
C LEU A 77 -27.30 -21.06 6.19
N LEU A 78 -27.53 -21.03 7.51
CA LEU A 78 -28.58 -21.82 8.19
C LEU A 78 -28.49 -23.33 7.93
N GLY A 79 -27.33 -23.86 7.53
CA GLY A 79 -27.12 -25.29 7.24
C GLY A 79 -27.63 -25.77 5.89
N VAL A 80 -28.34 -24.94 5.12
CA VAL A 80 -29.01 -25.36 3.87
C VAL A 80 -28.70 -24.51 2.65
N ILE A 81 -28.49 -23.21 2.81
CA ILE A 81 -28.30 -22.28 1.69
C ILE A 81 -26.79 -22.16 1.38
N PRO A 82 -26.34 -22.57 0.17
CA PRO A 82 -24.94 -22.33 -0.21
C PRO A 82 -24.60 -20.85 -0.10
N PHE A 83 -23.49 -20.52 0.59
CA PHE A 83 -23.09 -19.14 0.83
C PHE A 83 -21.81 -18.79 0.04
N LYS A 84 -20.71 -19.47 0.33
CA LYS A 84 -19.43 -19.31 -0.37
C LYS A 84 -18.49 -20.49 -0.12
N ASP A 85 -17.46 -20.59 -0.96
CA ASP A 85 -16.36 -21.51 -0.77
C ASP A 85 -15.17 -20.77 -0.17
N VAL A 86 -14.58 -21.32 0.88
CA VAL A 86 -13.34 -20.84 1.49
C VAL A 86 -12.19 -21.73 1.04
N LYS A 87 -11.19 -21.16 0.39
CA LYS A 87 -9.98 -21.88 0.03
C LYS A 87 -9.08 -21.98 1.25
N VAL A 88 -8.73 -23.19 1.65
CA VAL A 88 -7.76 -23.45 2.71
C VAL A 88 -6.45 -23.88 2.08
N LYS A 89 -5.37 -23.22 2.45
CA LYS A 89 -4.01 -23.54 2.00
C LYS A 89 -3.17 -23.92 3.21
N ASN A 90 -2.63 -25.12 3.22
CA ASN A 90 -1.70 -25.54 4.24
C ASN A 90 -0.34 -24.90 4.01
N ILE A 91 0.22 -24.33 5.05
CA ILE A 91 1.52 -23.66 5.04
C ILE A 91 2.32 -24.10 6.26
N THR A 92 3.62 -23.94 6.19
CA THR A 92 4.46 -24.04 7.39
C THR A 92 4.40 -22.73 8.15
N ALA A 93 4.17 -22.77 9.46
CA ALA A 93 4.24 -21.59 10.32
C ALA A 93 5.55 -20.84 10.09
N LYS A 94 5.46 -19.54 9.88
CA LYS A 94 6.63 -18.68 9.65
C LYS A 94 6.89 -17.81 10.87
N GLU A 95 8.16 -17.59 11.15
CA GLU A 95 8.61 -16.54 12.04
C GLU A 95 9.33 -15.47 11.23
N VAL A 96 9.24 -14.23 11.67
CA VAL A 96 9.93 -13.10 11.09
C VAL A 96 10.52 -12.23 12.19
N TYR A 97 11.44 -11.38 11.85
CA TYR A 97 11.97 -10.35 12.74
C TYR A 97 11.14 -9.08 12.53
N ALA A 98 10.23 -8.79 13.46
CA ALA A 98 9.49 -7.52 13.46
C ALA A 98 10.44 -6.39 13.89
N SER A 99 10.34 -5.27 13.18
CA SER A 99 11.17 -4.09 13.42
C SER A 99 10.37 -2.97 14.10
N GLY A 100 9.91 -1.99 13.38
CA GLY A 100 9.35 -0.74 13.90
C GLY A 100 10.33 0.42 13.77
N ASP A 101 11.54 0.16 13.24
CA ASP A 101 12.55 1.17 13.01
C ASP A 101 12.11 2.16 11.93
N ALA A 102 12.41 3.43 12.16
CA ALA A 102 12.24 4.46 11.16
C ALA A 102 13.34 4.31 10.08
N VAL A 103 12.91 4.26 8.84
CA VAL A 103 13.80 4.09 7.69
C VAL A 103 13.63 5.20 6.68
N GLY A 104 14.74 5.59 6.06
CA GLY A 104 14.77 6.47 4.91
C GLY A 104 14.63 5.64 3.63
N ILE A 105 13.83 6.15 2.72
CA ILE A 105 13.53 5.52 1.45
C ILE A 105 13.99 6.45 0.34
N TYR A 106 14.75 5.92 -0.60
CA TYR A 106 15.08 6.59 -1.85
C TYR A 106 14.86 5.62 -2.99
N MET A 107 14.09 6.03 -4.00
CA MET A 107 13.79 5.21 -5.17
C MET A 107 13.91 6.02 -6.44
N GLN A 108 14.50 5.42 -7.48
CA GLN A 108 14.54 5.96 -8.83
C GLN A 108 13.45 5.34 -9.68
N THR A 109 12.81 6.16 -10.51
CA THR A 109 11.77 5.68 -11.42
C THR A 109 12.36 5.02 -12.65
N LYS A 110 11.63 4.12 -13.27
CA LYS A 110 12.04 3.45 -14.51
C LYS A 110 11.73 4.34 -15.72
N GLY A 111 12.64 5.28 -16.02
CA GLY A 111 12.46 6.39 -16.94
C GLY A 111 11.96 7.65 -16.19
N VAL A 112 11.79 8.75 -16.88
CA VAL A 112 11.43 10.04 -16.32
C VAL A 112 9.92 10.25 -16.35
N LEU A 113 9.28 10.32 -15.18
CA LEU A 113 7.83 10.51 -15.04
C LEU A 113 7.42 11.93 -15.43
N ILE A 114 6.44 12.05 -16.30
CA ILE A 114 5.79 13.31 -16.61
C ILE A 114 4.71 13.58 -15.57
N ILE A 115 4.82 14.71 -14.89
CA ILE A 115 3.87 15.16 -13.86
C ILE A 115 2.78 16.02 -14.49
N ASP A 116 3.19 16.97 -15.36
CA ASP A 116 2.28 17.91 -16.00
C ASP A 116 2.93 18.55 -17.24
N THR A 117 2.17 19.32 -18.00
CA THR A 117 2.66 20.22 -19.05
C THR A 117 2.70 21.67 -18.53
N GLY A 118 3.47 22.53 -19.20
CA GLY A 118 3.61 23.92 -18.80
C GLY A 118 3.93 24.84 -19.97
N GLU A 119 3.55 26.10 -19.77
CA GLU A 119 3.85 27.18 -20.71
C GLU A 119 5.32 27.57 -20.63
N ILE A 120 5.88 27.96 -21.77
CA ILE A 120 7.23 28.50 -21.94
C ILE A 120 7.09 29.88 -22.54
N LEU A 121 7.72 30.89 -21.91
CA LEU A 121 7.91 32.18 -22.53
C LEU A 121 9.03 32.07 -23.56
N SER A 122 8.65 32.12 -24.85
CA SER A 122 9.57 31.93 -25.97
C SER A 122 10.42 33.19 -26.23
N GLU A 123 11.50 33.03 -26.98
CA GLU A 123 12.38 34.12 -27.42
C GLU A 123 11.60 35.25 -28.17
N SER A 124 10.45 34.91 -28.80
CA SER A 124 9.56 35.88 -29.44
C SER A 124 8.72 36.71 -28.45
N GLY A 125 8.69 36.36 -27.18
CA GLY A 125 7.84 36.96 -26.15
C GLY A 125 6.43 36.38 -26.09
N GLU A 126 6.15 35.27 -26.77
CA GLU A 126 4.87 34.56 -26.73
C GLU A 126 4.91 33.39 -25.76
N MET A 127 3.77 33.09 -25.12
CA MET A 127 3.61 31.91 -24.31
C MET A 127 3.26 30.73 -25.18
N GLU A 128 4.08 29.69 -25.15
CA GLU A 128 3.93 28.49 -25.96
C GLU A 128 3.84 27.24 -25.08
N GLU A 129 3.04 26.28 -25.47
CA GLU A 129 2.79 25.04 -24.74
C GLU A 129 3.04 23.81 -25.66
N PRO A 130 4.32 23.52 -25.97
CA PRO A 130 4.66 22.54 -27.02
C PRO A 130 4.24 21.10 -26.70
N ALA A 131 4.08 20.75 -25.43
CA ALA A 131 3.71 19.42 -24.98
C ALA A 131 2.19 19.20 -24.82
N ARG A 132 1.39 20.29 -24.95
CA ARG A 132 -0.06 20.24 -24.74
C ARG A 132 -0.73 19.23 -25.64
N ASP A 133 -1.63 18.42 -25.07
CA ASP A 133 -2.37 17.36 -25.76
C ASP A 133 -1.52 16.26 -26.42
N ILE A 134 -0.17 16.31 -26.29
CA ILE A 134 0.75 15.31 -26.82
C ILE A 134 1.12 14.29 -25.74
N VAL A 135 1.64 14.77 -24.61
CA VAL A 135 1.97 13.92 -23.45
C VAL A 135 0.87 13.97 -22.40
N LYS A 136 0.91 13.05 -21.46
CA LYS A 136 -0.05 13.00 -20.33
C LYS A 136 0.68 12.83 -19.02
N PRO A 137 0.17 13.41 -17.92
CA PRO A 137 0.59 13.02 -16.58
C PRO A 137 0.50 11.50 -16.40
N GLY A 138 1.53 10.89 -15.80
CA GLY A 138 1.67 9.44 -15.68
C GLY A 138 2.46 8.76 -16.81
N ASP A 139 2.78 9.44 -17.91
CA ASP A 139 3.69 8.94 -18.92
C ASP A 139 5.13 8.91 -18.38
N TYR A 140 5.89 7.85 -18.71
CA TYR A 140 7.33 7.77 -18.41
C TYR A 140 8.13 7.94 -19.69
N ILE A 141 8.96 8.96 -19.79
CA ILE A 141 9.92 9.11 -20.89
C ILE A 141 10.99 8.01 -20.74
N VAL A 142 11.10 7.15 -21.73
CA VAL A 142 12.05 6.02 -21.74
C VAL A 142 13.08 6.12 -22.87
N ALA A 143 12.86 7.01 -23.86
CA ALA A 143 13.85 7.37 -24.85
C ALA A 143 13.57 8.76 -25.42
N PHE A 144 14.63 9.44 -25.85
CA PHE A 144 14.65 10.68 -26.57
C PHE A 144 15.35 10.40 -27.91
N ASP A 145 14.62 10.50 -29.02
CA ASP A 145 15.01 10.01 -30.31
C ASP A 145 15.52 8.54 -30.29
N GLN A 146 16.81 8.32 -30.43
CA GLN A 146 17.43 7.01 -30.36
C GLN A 146 18.10 6.72 -29.02
N ASN A 147 18.25 7.75 -28.16
CA ASN A 147 18.91 7.65 -26.87
C ASN A 147 17.97 7.12 -25.80
N ARG A 148 18.44 6.17 -24.99
CA ARG A 148 17.68 5.66 -23.88
C ARG A 148 17.75 6.64 -22.72
N ILE A 149 16.60 6.98 -22.13
CA ILE A 149 16.47 7.84 -20.95
C ILE A 149 16.20 6.96 -19.75
N GLN A 150 17.07 7.05 -18.74
CA GLN A 150 16.95 6.37 -17.47
C GLN A 150 16.62 7.35 -16.35
N CYS A 151 17.20 8.54 -16.36
CA CYS A 151 17.03 9.58 -15.37
C CYS A 151 16.85 10.96 -16.03
N LYS A 152 16.52 11.95 -15.21
CA LYS A 152 16.35 13.34 -15.66
C LYS A 152 17.63 13.94 -16.24
N GLN A 153 18.79 13.51 -15.74
CA GLN A 153 20.08 13.99 -16.24
C GLN A 153 20.29 13.62 -17.70
N ASP A 154 19.97 12.38 -18.10
CA ASP A 154 20.06 11.94 -19.50
C ASP A 154 19.19 12.82 -20.41
N LEU A 155 17.96 13.13 -19.95
CA LEU A 155 17.03 14.00 -20.68
C LEU A 155 17.56 15.42 -20.83
N LEU A 156 18.20 15.96 -19.79
CA LEU A 156 18.77 17.31 -19.84
C LEU A 156 20.01 17.39 -20.76
N GLU A 157 20.82 16.34 -20.81
CA GLU A 157 21.97 16.25 -21.72
C GLU A 157 21.51 16.23 -23.18
N ASP A 158 20.54 15.39 -23.53
CA ASP A 158 19.98 15.35 -24.88
C ASP A 158 19.30 16.68 -25.29
N LEU A 159 18.63 17.36 -24.34
CA LEU A 159 18.02 18.67 -24.57
C LEU A 159 19.06 19.78 -24.84
N ALA A 160 20.23 19.71 -24.20
CA ALA A 160 21.28 20.71 -24.36
C ALA A 160 21.89 20.71 -25.77
N ASP A 161 21.85 19.57 -26.47
CA ASP A 161 22.40 19.38 -27.80
C ASP A 161 21.43 19.79 -28.93
N LEU A 162 20.19 20.22 -28.59
CA LEU A 162 19.18 20.57 -29.58
C LEU A 162 19.48 21.88 -30.31
N CYS A 163 19.10 21.91 -31.60
CA CYS A 163 19.16 23.11 -32.42
C CYS A 163 17.76 23.59 -32.87
N GLY A 164 16.69 23.04 -32.33
CA GLY A 164 15.31 23.45 -32.59
C GLY A 164 14.51 22.53 -33.51
N GLU A 165 15.08 21.39 -33.89
CA GLU A 165 14.39 20.33 -34.65
C GLU A 165 13.34 19.62 -33.78
N SER A 166 12.33 19.04 -34.46
CA SER A 166 11.36 18.18 -33.81
C SER A 166 12.04 16.88 -33.33
N VAL A 167 11.72 16.48 -32.10
CA VAL A 167 12.26 15.29 -31.45
C VAL A 167 11.18 14.24 -31.26
N THR A 168 11.59 12.99 -31.13
CA THR A 168 10.69 11.88 -30.83
C THR A 168 10.89 11.42 -29.38
N LEU A 169 9.91 11.67 -28.52
CA LEU A 169 9.87 11.05 -27.20
C LEU A 169 9.21 9.69 -27.27
N LYS A 170 9.87 8.63 -26.80
CA LYS A 170 9.19 7.37 -26.51
C LYS A 170 8.73 7.39 -25.08
N VAL A 171 7.43 7.37 -24.89
CA VAL A 171 6.82 7.34 -23.55
C VAL A 171 6.20 5.98 -23.30
N ARG A 172 6.39 5.47 -22.08
CA ARG A 172 5.67 4.31 -21.57
C ARG A 172 4.40 4.82 -20.89
N ARG A 173 3.24 4.48 -21.46
CA ARG A 173 1.89 4.75 -20.94
C ARG A 173 1.25 3.45 -20.53
N GLY A 174 1.16 3.18 -19.25
CA GLY A 174 0.76 1.87 -18.73
C GLY A 174 1.72 0.77 -19.19
N LYS A 175 1.25 -0.15 -20.05
CA LYS A 175 2.04 -1.27 -20.57
C LYS A 175 2.59 -1.03 -22.00
N GLU A 176 2.17 0.05 -22.64
CA GLU A 176 2.52 0.35 -24.02
C GLU A 176 3.64 1.40 -24.09
N THR A 177 4.48 1.30 -25.13
CA THR A 177 5.48 2.33 -25.48
C THR A 177 5.03 3.04 -26.74
N ILE A 178 4.84 4.35 -26.63
CA ILE A 178 4.25 5.19 -27.68
C ILE A 178 5.30 6.22 -28.13
N PRO A 179 5.62 6.34 -29.41
CA PRO A 179 6.42 7.43 -29.93
C PRO A 179 5.56 8.69 -30.11
N LEU A 180 6.01 9.81 -29.56
CA LEU A 180 5.36 11.11 -29.64
C LEU A 180 6.34 12.11 -30.24
N SER A 181 5.92 12.87 -31.25
CA SER A 181 6.72 13.92 -31.85
C SER A 181 6.43 15.25 -31.18
N LEU A 182 7.47 15.99 -30.82
CA LEU A 182 7.40 17.24 -30.08
C LEU A 182 8.46 18.20 -30.60
N THR A 183 8.07 19.46 -30.81
CA THR A 183 9.00 20.49 -31.24
C THR A 183 9.36 21.36 -30.02
N PRO A 184 10.63 21.39 -29.61
CA PRO A 184 11.06 22.19 -28.47
C PRO A 184 10.94 23.69 -28.78
N VAL A 185 10.66 24.47 -27.76
CA VAL A 185 10.56 25.93 -27.81
C VAL A 185 11.81 26.53 -27.18
N LYS A 186 12.40 27.54 -27.82
CA LYS A 186 13.53 28.29 -27.29
C LYS A 186 13.06 29.36 -26.34
N ASP A 187 13.50 29.30 -25.09
CA ASP A 187 13.15 30.29 -24.05
C ASP A 187 13.94 31.62 -24.23
N GLU A 188 13.57 32.66 -23.47
CA GLU A 188 14.24 33.97 -23.49
C GLU A 188 15.75 33.92 -23.17
N LYS A 189 16.23 32.83 -22.55
CA LYS A 189 17.65 32.61 -22.22
C LYS A 189 18.40 31.86 -23.32
N GLY A 190 17.70 31.45 -24.36
CA GLY A 190 18.25 30.70 -25.47
C GLY A 190 18.29 29.19 -25.28
N ASN A 191 17.67 28.65 -24.22
CA ASN A 191 17.61 27.20 -23.97
C ASN A 191 16.37 26.57 -24.59
N TYR A 192 16.52 25.39 -25.18
CA TYR A 192 15.41 24.62 -25.67
C TYR A 192 14.69 23.88 -24.55
N LYS A 193 13.36 23.95 -24.55
CA LYS A 193 12.48 23.32 -23.55
C LYS A 193 11.32 22.60 -24.20
N LEU A 194 10.85 21.55 -23.55
CA LEU A 194 9.71 20.74 -24.01
C LEU A 194 8.38 21.17 -23.39
N GLY A 195 8.38 22.06 -22.39
CA GLY A 195 7.16 22.46 -21.67
C GLY A 195 6.54 21.29 -20.87
N ILE A 196 7.37 20.49 -20.22
CA ILE A 196 6.94 19.39 -19.37
C ILE A 196 7.57 19.49 -17.97
N TRP A 197 6.77 19.13 -16.96
CA TRP A 197 7.25 18.95 -15.58
C TRP A 197 7.51 17.46 -15.35
N VAL A 198 8.69 17.15 -14.81
CA VAL A 198 9.15 15.77 -14.70
C VAL A 198 9.74 15.45 -13.34
N ARG A 199 9.67 14.17 -12.98
CA ARG A 199 10.26 13.58 -11.77
C ARG A 199 10.91 12.24 -12.14
N ASP A 200 12.06 11.92 -11.55
CA ASP A 200 12.76 10.66 -11.77
C ASP A 200 13.15 9.95 -10.47
N ASP A 201 12.90 10.57 -9.33
CA ASP A 201 13.13 9.98 -8.02
C ASP A 201 12.02 10.33 -7.00
N THR A 202 12.03 9.61 -5.91
CA THR A 202 11.22 9.92 -4.72
C THR A 202 11.96 9.53 -3.46
N GLN A 203 11.71 10.26 -2.39
CA GLN A 203 12.31 10.01 -1.09
C GLN A 203 11.31 10.27 0.03
N GLY A 204 11.52 9.61 1.16
CA GLY A 204 10.64 9.79 2.32
C GLY A 204 11.10 8.99 3.53
N ILE A 205 10.38 9.19 4.64
CA ILE A 205 10.54 8.42 5.86
C ILE A 205 9.35 7.48 6.01
N GLY A 206 9.64 6.24 6.40
CA GLY A 206 8.65 5.23 6.70
C GLY A 206 9.10 4.32 7.83
N THR A 207 8.42 3.21 8.00
CA THR A 207 8.76 2.22 9.02
C THR A 207 9.01 0.85 8.38
N LEU A 208 10.11 0.21 8.78
CA LEU A 208 10.42 -1.16 8.45
C LEU A 208 9.48 -2.08 9.24
N THR A 209 8.72 -2.92 8.53
CA THR A 209 7.74 -3.80 9.18
C THR A 209 8.38 -5.08 9.67
N TYR A 210 9.08 -5.78 8.78
CA TYR A 210 9.73 -7.05 9.10
C TYR A 210 10.95 -7.32 8.22
N VAL A 211 11.78 -8.21 8.73
CA VAL A 211 12.83 -8.90 7.97
C VAL A 211 12.62 -10.41 8.13
N ASP A 212 12.70 -11.17 7.05
CA ASP A 212 12.62 -12.62 7.10
C ASP A 212 13.99 -13.27 7.35
N GLU A 213 14.00 -14.60 7.53
CA GLU A 213 15.23 -15.37 7.81
C GLU A 213 16.25 -15.34 6.66
N ASN A 214 15.83 -14.99 5.45
CA ASN A 214 16.68 -14.90 4.26
C ASN A 214 17.14 -13.46 3.95
N GLY A 215 16.82 -12.50 4.83
CA GLY A 215 17.13 -11.09 4.65
C GLY A 215 16.11 -10.35 3.74
N GLY A 216 15.03 -11.00 3.33
CA GLY A 216 13.93 -10.33 2.66
C GLY A 216 13.19 -9.39 3.62
N PHE A 217 12.90 -8.16 3.20
CA PHE A 217 12.16 -7.21 4.04
C PHE A 217 10.84 -6.75 3.41
N GLY A 218 9.93 -6.30 4.26
CA GLY A 218 8.75 -5.55 3.88
C GLY A 218 8.59 -4.30 4.74
N ALA A 219 8.19 -3.20 4.12
CA ALA A 219 7.98 -1.91 4.80
C ALA A 219 6.75 -1.18 4.28
N LEU A 220 6.29 -0.15 5.01
CA LEU A 220 5.18 0.75 4.71
C LEU A 220 3.77 0.13 4.73
N GLY A 221 3.59 -1.10 4.27
CA GLY A 221 2.26 -1.71 4.12
C GLY A 221 1.39 -1.11 3.02
N HIS A 222 1.92 -0.18 2.24
CA HIS A 222 1.31 0.40 1.04
C HIS A 222 2.41 0.82 0.06
N GLY A 223 2.07 0.90 -1.22
CA GLY A 223 3.01 1.38 -2.22
C GLY A 223 3.22 2.89 -2.16
N ILE A 224 4.32 3.33 -2.73
CA ILE A 224 4.62 4.74 -2.93
C ILE A 224 4.06 5.14 -4.30
N SER A 225 3.16 6.11 -4.26
CA SER A 225 2.55 6.72 -5.45
C SER A 225 3.07 8.14 -5.63
N ASP A 226 3.10 8.59 -6.86
CA ASP A 226 3.38 9.99 -7.16
C ASP A 226 2.26 10.89 -6.64
N VAL A 227 2.62 11.99 -6.00
CA VAL A 227 1.65 12.88 -5.31
C VAL A 227 0.79 13.69 -6.28
N ASP A 228 1.27 13.94 -7.49
CA ASP A 228 0.59 14.75 -8.50
C ASP A 228 -0.33 13.90 -9.37
N THR A 229 0.13 12.71 -9.79
CA THR A 229 -0.63 11.79 -10.64
C THR A 229 -1.47 10.79 -9.86
N GLY A 230 -1.10 10.49 -8.61
CA GLY A 230 -1.71 9.45 -7.79
C GLY A 230 -1.37 8.02 -8.22
N GLU A 231 -0.58 7.84 -9.26
CA GLU A 231 -0.21 6.53 -9.78
C GLU A 231 0.92 5.88 -8.97
N LEU A 232 0.86 4.56 -8.83
CA LEU A 232 1.93 3.79 -8.19
C LEU A 232 3.22 3.93 -8.99
N LEU A 233 4.31 4.37 -8.33
CA LEU A 233 5.59 4.60 -9.01
C LEU A 233 6.20 3.28 -9.51
N SER A 234 6.56 3.29 -10.79
CA SER A 234 7.32 2.22 -11.43
C SER A 234 8.81 2.47 -11.20
N ILE A 235 9.42 1.70 -10.31
CA ILE A 235 10.82 1.88 -9.90
C ILE A 235 11.79 1.10 -10.78
N ALA A 236 12.98 1.65 -10.98
CA ALA A 236 14.13 0.97 -11.55
C ALA A 236 14.93 0.27 -10.45
N ASP A 237 15.24 1.02 -9.41
CA ASP A 237 15.93 0.58 -8.21
C ASP A 237 15.58 1.50 -7.03
N GLY A 238 16.11 1.19 -5.86
CA GLY A 238 16.01 2.03 -4.67
C GLY A 238 16.80 1.46 -3.51
N ASN A 239 17.00 2.31 -2.52
CA ASN A 239 17.72 1.95 -1.31
C ASN A 239 16.93 2.28 -0.06
N LEU A 240 17.06 1.43 0.92
CA LEU A 240 16.60 1.64 2.29
C LEU A 240 17.77 2.13 3.13
N TYR A 241 17.59 3.22 3.85
CA TYR A 241 18.62 3.86 4.68
C TYR A 241 18.22 3.89 6.15
N ASN A 242 19.19 4.02 7.01
CA ASN A 242 18.94 4.44 8.40
C ASN A 242 18.37 5.87 8.39
N ALA A 243 17.31 6.11 9.15
CA ALA A 243 16.75 7.43 9.36
C ALA A 243 16.83 7.83 10.83
N GLN A 244 17.24 9.07 11.09
CA GLN A 244 17.24 9.64 12.43
C GLN A 244 16.03 10.57 12.57
N ILE A 245 15.11 10.24 13.48
CA ILE A 245 13.98 11.13 13.79
C ILE A 245 14.49 12.33 14.57
N LEU A 246 14.21 13.53 14.06
CA LEU A 246 14.62 14.81 14.65
C LEU A 246 13.46 15.52 15.33
N GLY A 247 12.23 15.24 14.94
CA GLY A 247 11.06 15.90 15.49
C GLY A 247 9.76 15.28 15.02
N ILE A 248 8.68 15.70 15.65
CA ILE A 248 7.33 15.23 15.37
C ILE A 248 6.41 16.46 15.22
N ARG A 249 5.76 16.56 14.08
CA ARG A 249 4.60 17.43 13.93
C ARG A 249 3.36 16.64 14.32
N LYS A 250 2.71 17.06 15.40
CA LYS A 250 1.52 16.34 15.92
C LYS A 250 0.39 16.34 14.90
N GLY A 251 -0.32 15.20 14.86
CA GLY A 251 -1.57 15.10 14.13
C GLY A 251 -2.69 15.83 14.83
N GLU A 252 -3.51 16.51 14.03
CA GLU A 252 -4.73 17.20 14.46
C GLU A 252 -5.87 16.86 13.51
N LYS A 253 -7.09 17.11 13.94
CA LYS A 253 -8.27 16.88 13.09
C LYS A 253 -8.17 17.64 11.78
N GLY A 254 -8.20 16.93 10.65
CA GLY A 254 -8.08 17.50 9.31
C GLY A 254 -6.64 17.72 8.83
N ASN A 255 -5.64 17.52 9.70
CA ASN A 255 -4.23 17.68 9.35
C ASN A 255 -3.41 16.55 10.00
N PRO A 256 -3.15 15.45 9.29
CA PRO A 256 -2.29 14.38 9.78
C PRO A 256 -0.91 14.93 10.13
N GLY A 257 -0.36 14.47 11.27
CA GLY A 257 0.99 14.83 11.67
C GLY A 257 2.05 14.11 10.83
N GLU A 258 3.33 14.35 11.18
CA GLU A 258 4.46 13.82 10.42
C GLU A 258 5.67 13.60 11.33
N LEU A 259 6.40 12.51 11.12
CA LEU A 259 7.75 12.33 11.64
C LEU A 259 8.72 13.08 10.73
N SER A 260 9.47 14.02 11.29
CA SER A 260 10.55 14.72 10.59
C SER A 260 11.88 14.10 10.97
N GLY A 261 12.70 13.80 9.98
CA GLY A 261 13.98 13.13 10.21
C GLY A 261 15.03 13.47 9.17
N LEU A 262 16.22 12.98 9.42
CA LEU A 262 17.38 13.11 8.55
C LEU A 262 17.70 11.74 7.93
N ILE A 263 17.84 11.71 6.63
CA ILE A 263 18.35 10.58 5.88
C ILE A 263 19.74 10.97 5.36
N ARG A 264 20.74 10.18 5.69
CA ARG A 264 22.10 10.34 5.14
C ARG A 264 22.28 9.37 3.99
N TYR A 265 22.38 9.89 2.78
CA TYR A 265 22.55 9.13 1.55
C TYR A 265 24.01 8.71 1.32
N GLU A 266 24.61 8.08 2.32
CA GLU A 266 25.97 7.58 2.31
C GLU A 266 25.92 6.05 2.23
N ALA A 267 26.91 5.45 1.58
CA ALA A 267 26.97 3.99 1.40
C ALA A 267 26.92 3.20 2.72
N ASP A 268 27.54 3.74 3.76
CA ASP A 268 27.60 3.11 5.08
C ASP A 268 26.23 3.14 5.83
N ASN A 269 25.29 3.94 5.35
CA ASN A 269 23.94 4.05 5.92
C ASN A 269 22.88 3.25 5.16
N ILE A 270 23.26 2.56 4.09
CA ILE A 270 22.35 1.70 3.34
C ILE A 270 22.05 0.46 4.19
N LEU A 271 20.78 0.26 4.52
CA LEU A 271 20.28 -0.92 5.19
C LEU A 271 20.02 -2.07 4.21
N GLY A 272 19.64 -1.74 2.98
CA GLY A 272 19.29 -2.72 1.97
C GLY A 272 18.83 -2.11 0.67
N GLU A 273 18.55 -2.97 -0.31
CA GLU A 273 18.09 -2.59 -1.65
C GLU A 273 16.59 -2.84 -1.80
N ILE A 274 15.87 -1.86 -2.37
CA ILE A 274 14.45 -1.96 -2.69
C ILE A 274 14.32 -2.50 -4.12
N SER A 275 13.71 -3.66 -4.27
CA SER A 275 13.49 -4.29 -5.59
C SER A 275 12.06 -4.17 -6.10
N GLU A 276 11.09 -3.89 -5.23
CA GLU A 276 9.68 -3.85 -5.58
C GLU A 276 8.94 -2.74 -4.84
N ASN A 277 8.12 -1.99 -5.58
CA ASN A 277 7.09 -1.09 -5.07
C ASN A 277 5.73 -1.61 -5.53
N SER A 278 4.94 -2.12 -4.62
CA SER A 278 3.63 -2.70 -4.90
C SER A 278 2.53 -2.06 -4.05
N LYS A 279 1.27 -2.38 -4.33
CA LYS A 279 0.13 -1.88 -3.52
C LYS A 279 0.21 -2.29 -2.05
N ASN A 280 0.94 -3.37 -1.73
CA ASN A 280 1.03 -3.96 -0.40
C ASN A 280 2.24 -3.47 0.41
N GLY A 281 3.11 -2.66 -0.19
CA GLY A 281 4.33 -2.18 0.45
C GLY A 281 5.49 -2.05 -0.50
N ILE A 282 6.64 -1.72 0.06
CA ILE A 282 7.95 -1.81 -0.59
C ILE A 282 8.68 -3.04 -0.06
N PHE A 283 9.39 -3.73 -0.95
CA PHE A 283 10.07 -4.99 -0.65
C PHE A 283 11.47 -5.00 -1.26
N GLY A 284 12.33 -5.83 -0.68
CA GLY A 284 13.71 -5.96 -1.12
C GLY A 284 14.51 -6.84 -0.20
N THR A 285 15.82 -6.61 -0.16
CA THR A 285 16.75 -7.37 0.67
C THR A 285 17.60 -6.43 1.54
N VAL A 286 17.82 -6.80 2.79
CA VAL A 286 18.68 -6.07 3.72
C VAL A 286 20.05 -6.70 3.78
N ASP A 287 21.07 -5.88 4.00
CA ASP A 287 22.42 -6.34 4.28
C ASP A 287 22.48 -6.98 5.67
N ALA A 288 22.95 -8.23 5.76
CA ALA A 288 23.01 -8.99 6.99
C ALA A 288 23.87 -8.33 8.08
N ASP A 289 24.88 -7.54 7.70
CA ASP A 289 25.74 -6.84 8.66
C ASP A 289 25.07 -5.57 9.19
N GLN A 290 24.26 -4.89 8.39
CA GLN A 290 23.52 -3.69 8.80
C GLN A 290 22.32 -4.03 9.69
N VAL A 291 21.67 -5.16 9.45
CA VAL A 291 20.52 -5.65 10.24
C VAL A 291 20.85 -5.85 11.72
N LYS A 292 22.11 -6.16 12.04
CA LYS A 292 22.56 -6.34 13.44
C LYS A 292 22.41 -5.09 14.30
N ASN A 293 22.28 -3.92 13.69
CA ASN A 293 22.11 -2.63 14.37
C ASN A 293 20.64 -2.25 14.59
N LEU A 294 19.70 -3.04 14.06
CA LEU A 294 18.26 -2.83 14.22
C LEU A 294 17.74 -3.56 15.47
N ASP A 295 16.74 -2.95 16.11
CA ASP A 295 16.06 -3.58 17.26
C ASP A 295 15.00 -4.57 16.78
N LEU A 296 15.44 -5.76 16.38
CA LEU A 296 14.60 -6.79 15.76
C LEU A 296 14.10 -7.79 16.80
N LYS A 297 12.78 -8.00 16.82
CA LYS A 297 12.12 -8.99 17.67
C LYS A 297 11.66 -10.19 16.85
N LYS A 298 12.25 -11.36 17.06
CA LYS A 298 11.81 -12.60 16.40
C LYS A 298 10.44 -13.02 16.95
N ILE A 299 9.41 -13.06 16.09
CA ILE A 299 8.05 -13.37 16.48
C ILE A 299 7.34 -14.21 15.40
N PRO A 300 6.35 -15.05 15.78
CA PRO A 300 5.55 -15.78 14.83
C PRO A 300 4.61 -14.87 14.05
N VAL A 301 4.35 -15.22 12.79
CA VAL A 301 3.33 -14.59 11.95
C VAL A 301 1.96 -15.01 12.41
N GLY A 302 1.05 -14.04 12.55
CA GLY A 302 -0.38 -14.27 12.78
C GLY A 302 -1.16 -14.17 11.48
N TYR A 303 -2.16 -15.03 11.30
CA TYR A 303 -2.99 -15.04 10.09
C TYR A 303 -4.31 -14.33 10.33
N LYS A 304 -4.91 -13.76 9.28
CA LYS A 304 -6.13 -12.91 9.37
C LYS A 304 -7.29 -13.55 10.13
N GLN A 305 -7.46 -14.88 10.05
CA GLN A 305 -8.53 -15.59 10.77
C GLN A 305 -8.35 -15.58 12.30
N ASP A 306 -7.11 -15.39 12.78
CA ASP A 306 -6.77 -15.38 14.21
C ASP A 306 -6.83 -13.97 14.83
N LEU A 307 -6.78 -12.92 14.01
CA LEU A 307 -6.89 -11.54 14.48
C LEU A 307 -8.28 -11.30 15.08
N LYS A 308 -8.32 -10.65 16.25
CA LYS A 308 -9.56 -10.36 16.98
C LYS A 308 -9.71 -8.87 17.23
N ILE A 309 -10.97 -8.41 17.29
CA ILE A 309 -11.31 -7.09 17.81
C ILE A 309 -10.92 -7.05 19.29
N GLY A 310 -10.25 -5.96 19.71
CA GLY A 310 -9.80 -5.75 21.08
C GLY A 310 -8.32 -5.35 21.17
N PRO A 311 -7.70 -5.52 22.35
CA PRO A 311 -6.35 -5.04 22.62
C PRO A 311 -5.31 -5.59 21.64
N ALA A 312 -4.43 -4.69 21.20
CA ALA A 312 -3.29 -4.95 20.32
C ALA A 312 -2.16 -3.96 20.67
N SER A 313 -1.06 -4.02 19.99
CA SER A 313 0.02 -3.05 20.10
C SER A 313 0.65 -2.73 18.75
N VAL A 314 1.38 -1.61 18.69
CA VAL A 314 2.18 -1.20 17.55
C VAL A 314 3.62 -0.99 17.96
N LEU A 315 4.57 -1.41 17.11
CA LEU A 315 5.97 -1.06 17.27
C LEU A 315 6.26 0.17 16.40
N CYS A 316 6.82 1.21 16.97
CA CYS A 316 7.30 2.35 16.19
C CYS A 316 8.42 3.12 16.92
N CYS A 317 9.24 3.77 16.11
CA CYS A 317 10.32 4.63 16.55
C CYS A 317 9.86 6.09 16.46
N THR A 318 9.77 6.79 17.60
CA THR A 318 9.38 8.22 17.66
C THR A 318 10.48 9.12 18.17
N ASP A 319 11.47 8.59 18.87
CA ASP A 319 12.53 9.33 19.55
C ASP A 319 13.92 8.68 19.44
N GLY A 320 14.11 7.84 18.42
CA GLY A 320 15.37 7.12 18.16
C GLY A 320 15.42 5.70 18.73
N GLU A 321 14.38 5.29 19.48
CA GLU A 321 14.22 3.92 20.00
C GLU A 321 12.86 3.35 19.58
N VAL A 322 12.85 2.08 19.22
CA VAL A 322 11.60 1.35 18.94
C VAL A 322 10.91 1.00 20.25
N LYS A 323 9.64 1.39 20.36
CA LYS A 323 8.80 1.07 21.53
C LYS A 323 7.53 0.39 21.10
N GLU A 324 6.99 -0.44 22.00
CA GLU A 324 5.70 -1.09 21.85
C GLU A 324 4.63 -0.24 22.54
N TYR A 325 3.68 0.31 21.75
CA TYR A 325 2.61 1.17 22.24
C TYR A 325 1.25 0.47 22.18
N ALA A 326 0.43 0.70 23.16
CA ALA A 326 -0.90 0.11 23.24
C ALA A 326 -1.83 0.65 22.14
N ALA A 327 -2.57 -0.26 21.52
CA ALA A 327 -3.57 0.03 20.51
C ALA A 327 -4.75 -0.94 20.63
N GLU A 328 -5.80 -0.71 19.84
CA GLU A 328 -6.98 -1.57 19.78
C GLU A 328 -7.38 -1.82 18.32
N ILE A 329 -7.67 -3.07 17.97
CA ILE A 329 -8.31 -3.43 16.71
C ILE A 329 -9.81 -3.19 16.88
N THR A 330 -10.37 -2.27 16.12
CA THR A 330 -11.79 -1.89 16.23
C THR A 330 -12.67 -2.49 15.14
N ARG A 331 -12.09 -2.83 13.99
CA ARG A 331 -12.78 -3.45 12.87
C ARG A 331 -11.84 -4.34 12.07
N ILE A 332 -12.36 -5.44 11.55
CA ILE A 332 -11.65 -6.38 10.67
C ILE A 332 -12.51 -6.59 9.42
N ASP A 333 -11.90 -6.46 8.25
CA ASP A 333 -12.49 -6.79 6.95
C ASP A 333 -11.53 -7.74 6.21
N MET A 334 -11.86 -9.02 6.23
CA MET A 334 -10.97 -10.07 5.72
C MET A 334 -10.89 -10.13 4.19
N ASN A 335 -11.85 -9.47 3.50
CA ASN A 335 -11.99 -9.48 2.03
C ASN A 335 -12.09 -8.06 1.47
N HIS A 336 -11.43 -7.08 2.10
CA HIS A 336 -11.43 -5.72 1.58
C HIS A 336 -10.72 -5.67 0.22
N GLU A 337 -11.33 -4.99 -0.77
CA GLU A 337 -10.77 -4.86 -2.13
C GLU A 337 -9.36 -4.21 -2.09
N ASP A 338 -9.19 -3.17 -1.25
CA ASP A 338 -7.88 -2.60 -0.98
C ASP A 338 -7.22 -3.40 0.16
N SER A 339 -6.25 -4.23 -0.15
CA SER A 339 -5.53 -5.07 0.83
C SER A 339 -4.89 -4.27 1.96
N ASN A 340 -4.50 -3.02 1.71
CA ASN A 340 -3.92 -2.11 2.69
C ASN A 340 -4.95 -1.41 3.62
N LYS A 341 -6.24 -1.79 3.55
CA LYS A 341 -7.33 -1.35 4.43
C LYS A 341 -8.05 -2.52 5.10
N SER A 342 -7.34 -3.59 5.39
CA SER A 342 -7.88 -4.86 5.88
C SER A 342 -8.45 -4.79 7.30
N PHE A 343 -7.91 -3.94 8.16
CA PHE A 343 -8.45 -3.73 9.51
C PHE A 343 -8.31 -2.26 9.93
N VAL A 344 -9.03 -1.91 10.98
CA VAL A 344 -8.94 -0.58 11.61
C VAL A 344 -8.30 -0.73 12.98
N ILE A 345 -7.29 0.10 13.23
CA ILE A 345 -6.58 0.18 14.49
C ILE A 345 -6.74 1.58 15.08
N GLN A 346 -6.82 1.66 16.39
CA GLN A 346 -6.87 2.90 17.16
C GLN A 346 -5.77 2.90 18.20
N ILE A 347 -4.99 3.96 18.27
CA ILE A 347 -3.96 4.16 19.30
C ILE A 347 -4.66 4.50 20.62
N THR A 348 -4.30 3.78 21.68
CA THR A 348 -4.83 3.98 23.03
C THR A 348 -3.72 4.35 24.03
N ASP A 349 -2.46 4.23 23.60
CA ASP A 349 -1.30 4.58 24.41
C ASP A 349 -1.21 6.07 24.67
N LYS A 350 -1.14 6.45 25.96
CA LYS A 350 -1.13 7.86 26.36
C LYS A 350 0.17 8.57 25.97
N GLU A 351 1.31 7.89 26.10
CA GLU A 351 2.62 8.47 25.74
C GLU A 351 2.67 8.78 24.25
N LEU A 352 2.26 7.82 23.41
CA LEU A 352 2.24 8.03 21.96
C LEU A 352 1.26 9.15 21.58
N LEU A 353 0.04 9.17 22.15
CA LEU A 353 -0.95 10.22 21.90
C LEU A 353 -0.44 11.61 22.33
N GLU A 354 0.26 11.71 23.44
CA GLU A 354 0.87 12.98 23.89
C GLU A 354 2.00 13.44 22.96
N LYS A 355 2.80 12.52 22.40
CA LYS A 355 3.90 12.82 21.49
C LYS A 355 3.44 13.16 20.08
N THR A 356 2.56 12.35 19.51
CA THR A 356 2.22 12.37 18.08
C THR A 356 0.80 12.86 17.79
N GLY A 357 -0.11 12.83 18.76
CA GLY A 357 -1.53 13.06 18.55
C GLY A 357 -2.24 11.88 17.87
N GLY A 358 -1.57 10.73 17.72
CA GLY A 358 -2.09 9.52 17.08
C GLY A 358 -1.13 8.94 16.02
N ILE A 359 -1.68 8.37 14.96
CA ILE A 359 -0.90 7.87 13.82
C ILE A 359 -0.48 9.09 12.96
N VAL A 360 0.80 9.19 12.64
CA VAL A 360 1.37 10.28 11.83
C VAL A 360 2.08 9.73 10.59
N GLN A 361 2.31 10.57 9.59
CA GLN A 361 3.12 10.20 8.43
C GLN A 361 4.52 9.78 8.88
N GLY A 362 5.05 8.72 8.29
CA GLY A 362 6.27 8.04 8.73
C GLY A 362 6.00 6.80 9.59
N MET A 363 4.83 6.67 10.26
CA MET A 363 4.43 5.45 10.97
C MET A 363 3.84 4.37 10.05
N SER A 364 3.66 4.64 8.76
CA SER A 364 3.29 3.62 7.79
C SER A 364 4.33 2.51 7.78
N GLY A 365 3.90 1.26 7.95
CA GLY A 365 4.76 0.10 8.13
C GLY A 365 4.96 -0.34 9.59
N SER A 366 4.53 0.45 10.58
CA SER A 366 4.62 0.08 12.01
C SER A 366 3.98 -1.27 12.26
N PRO A 367 4.74 -2.28 12.76
CA PRO A 367 4.21 -3.62 13.01
C PRO A 367 3.05 -3.62 13.99
N VAL A 368 2.00 -4.36 13.67
CA VAL A 368 0.81 -4.54 14.53
C VAL A 368 0.85 -5.92 15.16
N LEU A 369 0.89 -5.95 16.49
CA LEU A 369 1.01 -7.16 17.27
C LEU A 369 -0.28 -7.46 18.05
N GLN A 370 -0.61 -8.72 18.16
CA GLN A 370 -1.66 -9.21 19.08
C GLN A 370 -1.26 -10.58 19.61
N ASN A 371 -1.34 -10.77 20.92
CA ASN A 371 -1.00 -12.04 21.58
C ASN A 371 0.38 -12.60 21.20
N GLY A 372 1.39 -11.72 21.02
CA GLY A 372 2.76 -12.08 20.69
C GLY A 372 3.00 -12.52 19.24
N LYS A 373 2.03 -12.31 18.34
CA LYS A 373 2.14 -12.59 16.91
C LYS A 373 2.09 -11.29 16.08
N LEU A 374 2.79 -11.25 14.94
CA LEU A 374 2.71 -10.17 13.96
C LEU A 374 1.53 -10.41 13.03
N PHE A 375 0.52 -9.53 13.07
CA PHE A 375 -0.67 -9.64 12.22
C PHE A 375 -0.64 -8.73 11.00
N GLY A 376 0.19 -7.70 11.01
CA GLY A 376 0.25 -6.76 9.90
C GLY A 376 1.01 -5.49 10.23
N ALA A 377 0.69 -4.44 9.49
CA ALA A 377 1.30 -3.13 9.63
C ALA A 377 0.26 -2.02 9.54
N VAL A 378 0.53 -0.90 10.19
CA VAL A 378 -0.21 0.35 10.01
C VAL A 378 0.03 0.87 8.60
N THR A 379 -1.01 1.36 7.92
CA THR A 379 -0.90 1.87 6.55
C THR A 379 -1.28 3.34 6.43
N HIS A 380 -2.54 3.68 6.68
CA HIS A 380 -3.06 5.03 6.47
C HIS A 380 -3.73 5.55 7.73
N VAL A 381 -3.45 6.80 8.07
CA VAL A 381 -4.13 7.52 9.15
C VAL A 381 -5.48 8.07 8.67
N PHE A 382 -6.45 8.19 9.57
CA PHE A 382 -7.69 8.89 9.29
C PHE A 382 -7.48 10.40 9.36
N VAL A 383 -7.83 11.11 8.30
CA VAL A 383 -7.68 12.58 8.22
C VAL A 383 -8.51 13.30 9.30
N GLN A 384 -9.71 12.78 9.62
CA GLN A 384 -10.62 13.40 10.59
C GLN A 384 -10.35 13.01 12.04
N ASP A 385 -9.59 11.92 12.27
CA ASP A 385 -9.25 11.42 13.59
C ASP A 385 -7.92 10.67 13.55
N SER A 386 -6.83 11.39 13.82
CA SER A 386 -5.47 10.82 13.78
C SER A 386 -5.21 9.70 14.78
N THR A 387 -6.08 9.52 15.79
CA THR A 387 -5.94 8.40 16.74
C THR A 387 -6.21 7.05 16.10
N GLY A 388 -6.93 7.03 14.96
CA GLY A 388 -7.27 5.83 14.19
C GLY A 388 -6.66 5.78 12.81
N GLY A 389 -6.57 4.57 12.27
CA GLY A 389 -6.07 4.33 10.93
C GLY A 389 -6.39 2.93 10.42
N TYR A 390 -5.95 2.67 9.19
CA TYR A 390 -6.03 1.35 8.58
C TYR A 390 -4.75 0.56 8.80
N GLY A 391 -4.88 -0.76 8.66
CA GLY A 391 -3.76 -1.69 8.59
C GLY A 391 -3.95 -2.75 7.51
N ILE A 392 -2.84 -3.32 7.08
CA ILE A 392 -2.73 -4.43 6.15
C ILE A 392 -2.41 -5.72 6.90
N PHE A 393 -2.97 -6.86 6.50
CA PHE A 393 -2.52 -8.15 7.02
C PHE A 393 -1.11 -8.48 6.55
N ILE A 394 -0.31 -9.09 7.43
CA ILE A 394 1.05 -9.51 7.11
C ILE A 394 1.10 -10.52 5.96
N GLU A 395 0.10 -11.38 5.83
CA GLU A 395 0.01 -12.34 4.73
C GLU A 395 -0.08 -11.68 3.35
N ASN A 396 -0.67 -10.48 3.26
CA ASN A 396 -0.71 -9.69 2.02
C ASN A 396 0.67 -9.09 1.70
N MET A 397 1.47 -8.77 2.71
CA MET A 397 2.84 -8.27 2.52
C MET A 397 3.82 -9.40 2.16
N THR A 398 3.64 -10.60 2.71
CA THR A 398 4.54 -11.74 2.47
C THR A 398 4.25 -12.53 1.20
N GLY A 399 3.28 -12.10 0.38
CA GLY A 399 2.91 -12.76 -0.87
C GLY A 399 2.24 -14.13 -0.68
N ASN A 400 1.71 -14.42 0.49
CA ASN A 400 1.02 -15.68 0.80
C ASN A 400 -0.52 -15.57 0.68
N ALA A 401 -1.03 -14.42 0.25
CA ALA A 401 -2.46 -14.17 0.07
C ALA A 401 -3.03 -14.77 -1.22
#